data_5359be548ae0f78e5a9053982fd6b9fd
#
_entry.id   5359be548ae0f78e5a9053982fd6b9fd
#
_cell.length_a   1.000
_cell.length_b   1.000
_cell.length_c   1.000
_cell.angle_alpha   90.00
_cell.angle_beta   90.00
_cell.angle_gamma   90.00
#
_symmetry.space_group_name_H-M   'P 1'
#
loop_
_entity.id
_entity.type
_entity.pdbx_description
1 polymer ?
#
loop_
_entity_poly.entity_id
_entity_poly.type
_entity_poly.pdbx_seq_one_letter_code
_entity_poly.pdbx_strand_id
1 'polypeptide(L)'
;MVNLFARSILGTPATWELRFPNPNTFDPARQDNQHFGWGSGIHTCFGGPLARLEVNIAFETFLRRVENPRLVIDPPAYRRSNVFRGLEHLLIDCDRVKD
;
A
#
# COMPACT_ATOMS: atom_id res chain seq x y z
N MET A 1 1.53 -2.49 1.35
CA MET A 1 0.41 -1.97 0.53
C MET A 1 0.37 -2.55 -0.88
N VAL A 2 1.51 -2.84 -1.52
CA VAL A 2 1.61 -3.42 -2.88
C VAL A 2 0.96 -4.80 -3.01
N ASN A 3 1.11 -5.67 -2.01
CA ASN A 3 0.56 -7.05 -2.04
C ASN A 3 -0.97 -7.14 -2.04
N LEU A 4 -1.67 -6.14 -1.51
CA LEU A 4 -3.13 -6.20 -1.42
C LEU A 4 -3.82 -5.86 -2.75
N PHE A 5 -3.27 -4.91 -3.49
CA PHE A 5 -3.84 -4.47 -4.76
C PHE A 5 -3.73 -5.56 -5.83
N ALA A 6 -2.60 -6.19 -5.86
CA ALA A 6 -2.35 -7.23 -6.81
C ALA A 6 -3.21 -8.49 -6.52
N ARG A 7 -3.46 -8.84 -5.26
CA ARG A 7 -4.32 -9.97 -4.87
C ARG A 7 -5.76 -9.86 -5.38
N SER A 8 -6.26 -8.63 -5.54
CA SER A 8 -7.62 -8.41 -6.04
C SER A 8 -7.73 -8.47 -7.58
N ILE A 9 -6.65 -8.24 -8.31
CA ILE A 9 -6.68 -8.20 -9.79
C ILE A 9 -6.36 -9.55 -10.41
N LEU A 10 -5.54 -10.39 -9.79
CA LEU A 10 -5.06 -11.64 -10.38
C LEU A 10 -5.68 -12.91 -9.79
N GLY A 11 -6.66 -12.81 -8.94
CA GLY A 11 -7.70 -13.81 -8.67
C GLY A 11 -7.31 -15.10 -7.96
N THR A 12 -6.06 -15.54 -7.87
CA THR A 12 -5.71 -16.77 -7.17
C THR A 12 -4.41 -16.68 -6.37
N PRO A 13 -4.35 -17.29 -5.16
CA PRO A 13 -3.13 -17.33 -4.34
C PRO A 13 -1.92 -17.93 -5.08
N ALA A 14 -2.14 -18.93 -5.91
CA ALA A 14 -1.10 -19.66 -6.64
C ALA A 14 -0.30 -18.78 -7.62
N THR A 15 -0.93 -17.76 -8.22
CA THR A 15 -0.24 -16.88 -9.19
C THR A 15 0.71 -15.88 -8.54
N TRP A 16 0.50 -15.54 -7.27
CA TRP A 16 1.36 -14.63 -6.50
C TRP A 16 2.65 -15.27 -6.07
N GLU A 17 2.55 -16.49 -5.55
CA GLU A 17 3.71 -17.26 -5.08
C GLU A 17 4.65 -17.57 -6.25
N LEU A 18 4.10 -17.77 -7.45
CA LEU A 18 4.88 -17.96 -8.67
C LEU A 18 5.61 -16.69 -9.12
N ARG A 19 5.02 -15.51 -8.89
CA ARG A 19 5.59 -14.23 -9.36
C ARG A 19 6.49 -13.56 -8.33
N PHE A 20 6.11 -13.63 -7.07
CA PHE A 20 6.83 -12.97 -5.98
C PHE A 20 7.23 -13.97 -4.90
N PRO A 21 8.51 -14.29 -4.76
CA PRO A 21 8.99 -15.12 -3.66
C PRO A 21 8.58 -14.53 -2.32
N ASN A 22 8.07 -15.36 -1.40
CA ASN A 22 7.57 -14.92 -0.09
C ASN A 22 6.56 -13.77 -0.16
N PRO A 23 5.43 -13.93 -0.86
CA PRO A 23 4.50 -12.83 -1.16
C PRO A 23 3.84 -12.24 0.08
N ASN A 24 3.81 -12.97 1.18
CA ASN A 24 3.22 -12.53 2.44
C ASN A 24 4.20 -11.75 3.33
N THR A 25 5.47 -11.67 2.93
CA THR A 25 6.49 -10.89 3.64
C THR A 25 6.54 -9.48 3.09
N PHE A 26 6.40 -8.48 3.97
CA PHE A 26 6.65 -7.09 3.61
C PHE A 26 8.16 -6.88 3.46
N ASP A 27 8.59 -6.70 2.23
CA ASP A 27 10.00 -6.48 1.88
C ASP A 27 10.13 -5.21 1.04
N PRO A 28 10.48 -4.06 1.66
CA PRO A 28 10.66 -2.80 0.95
C PRO A 28 11.87 -2.78 0.02
N ALA A 29 12.84 -3.68 0.22
CA ALA A 29 14.05 -3.80 -0.58
C ALA A 29 13.93 -4.78 -1.75
N ARG A 30 12.73 -5.32 -2.00
CA ARG A 30 12.50 -6.28 -3.08
C ARG A 30 12.91 -5.72 -4.43
N GLN A 31 13.90 -6.36 -5.06
CA GLN A 31 14.50 -5.91 -6.33
C GLN A 31 13.52 -6.02 -7.50
N ASP A 32 12.78 -7.12 -7.59
CA ASP A 32 11.77 -7.32 -8.61
C ASP A 32 10.39 -7.03 -8.05
N ASN A 33 9.95 -5.80 -8.24
CA ASN A 33 8.68 -5.30 -7.74
C ASN A 33 7.77 -4.79 -8.88
N GLN A 34 7.80 -5.45 -10.03
CA GLN A 34 6.89 -5.15 -11.13
C GLN A 34 5.47 -5.57 -10.76
N HIS A 35 4.57 -4.62 -10.65
CA HIS A 35 3.18 -4.83 -10.26
C HIS A 35 2.22 -4.11 -11.20
N PHE A 36 0.98 -4.57 -11.24
CA PHE A 36 -0.10 -3.98 -12.04
C PHE A 36 -0.91 -2.92 -11.30
N GLY A 37 -0.46 -2.45 -10.15
CA GLY A 37 -1.18 -1.45 -9.35
C GLY A 37 -1.43 -0.13 -10.08
N TRP A 38 -0.65 0.16 -11.11
CA TRP A 38 -0.81 1.31 -12.00
C TRP A 38 -1.37 0.95 -13.38
N GLY A 39 -1.86 -0.26 -13.56
CA GLY A 39 -2.21 -0.80 -14.87
C GLY A 39 -0.98 -1.24 -15.68
N SER A 40 -1.17 -1.52 -16.95
CA SER A 40 -0.07 -1.89 -17.86
C SER A 40 -0.39 -1.52 -19.31
N GLY A 41 0.64 -1.40 -20.15
CA GLY A 41 0.51 -1.06 -21.56
C GLY A 41 -0.22 0.27 -21.77
N ILE A 42 -1.17 0.31 -22.67
CA ILE A 42 -1.97 1.51 -23.00
C ILE A 42 -2.89 1.95 -21.84
N HIS A 43 -3.11 1.09 -20.84
CA HIS A 43 -3.90 1.38 -19.65
C HIS A 43 -3.05 1.80 -18.44
N THR A 44 -1.76 2.05 -18.62
CA THR A 44 -0.93 2.57 -17.53
C THR A 44 -1.47 3.91 -17.04
N CYS A 45 -1.63 4.02 -15.72
CA CYS A 45 -2.16 5.23 -15.10
C CYS A 45 -1.26 6.43 -15.39
N PHE A 46 -1.77 7.42 -16.12
CA PHE A 46 -1.04 8.65 -16.42
C PHE A 46 -0.78 9.51 -15.18
N GLY A 47 -1.60 9.39 -14.13
CA GLY A 47 -1.41 10.06 -12.84
C GLY A 47 -0.36 9.38 -11.94
N GLY A 48 0.21 8.25 -12.35
CA GLY A 48 1.18 7.49 -11.55
C GLY A 48 2.39 8.30 -11.05
N PRO A 49 3.04 9.13 -11.88
CA PRO A 49 4.15 9.97 -11.43
C PRO A 49 3.75 10.98 -10.34
N LEU A 50 2.61 11.64 -10.51
CA LEU A 50 2.08 12.58 -9.52
C LEU A 50 1.74 11.87 -8.21
N ALA A 51 1.01 10.77 -8.27
CA ALA A 51 0.67 9.99 -7.08
C ALA A 51 1.90 9.48 -6.32
N ARG A 52 2.96 9.11 -7.01
CA ARG A 52 4.25 8.74 -6.37
C ARG A 52 4.88 9.92 -5.65
N LEU A 53 4.87 11.10 -6.26
CA LEU A 53 5.39 12.31 -5.64
C LEU A 53 4.59 12.67 -4.36
N GLU A 54 3.27 12.66 -4.45
CA GLU A 54 2.38 12.93 -3.31
C GLU A 54 2.61 11.95 -2.16
N VAL A 55 2.68 10.65 -2.47
CA VAL A 55 2.92 9.61 -1.47
C VAL A 55 4.29 9.78 -0.81
N ASN A 56 5.34 10.07 -1.58
CA ASN A 56 6.68 10.27 -1.02
C ASN A 56 6.70 11.47 -0.05
N ILE A 57 6.14 12.60 -0.46
CA ILE A 57 6.07 13.80 0.39
C ILE A 57 5.25 13.53 1.66
N ALA A 58 4.10 12.87 1.52
CA ALA A 58 3.23 12.54 2.64
C ALA A 58 3.92 11.61 3.65
N PHE A 59 4.57 10.53 3.17
CA PHE A 59 5.29 9.60 4.04
C PHE A 59 6.50 10.25 4.69
N GLU A 60 7.28 11.01 3.95
CA GLU A 60 8.45 11.72 4.50
C GLU A 60 8.01 12.70 5.61
N THR A 61 6.97 13.46 5.35
CA THR A 61 6.40 14.40 6.33
C THR A 61 5.87 13.65 7.56
N PHE A 62 5.13 12.57 7.35
CA PHE A 62 4.61 11.74 8.43
C PHE A 62 5.72 11.18 9.31
N LEU A 63 6.74 10.57 8.71
CA LEU A 63 7.86 9.96 9.45
C LEU A 63 8.71 10.99 10.20
N ARG A 64 8.82 12.21 9.69
CA ARG A 64 9.54 13.30 10.37
C ARG A 64 8.76 13.86 11.55
N ARG A 65 7.44 13.97 11.43
CA ARG A 65 6.60 14.68 12.38
C ARG A 65 5.99 13.80 13.46
N VAL A 66 5.68 12.54 13.14
CA VAL A 66 4.95 11.64 14.03
C VAL A 66 5.91 10.73 14.78
N GLU A 67 5.95 10.84 16.09
CA GLU A 67 6.79 10.00 16.95
C GLU A 67 6.04 8.75 17.41
N ASN A 68 6.65 7.58 17.22
CA ASN A 68 6.15 6.27 17.65
C ASN A 68 4.68 6.02 17.25
N PRO A 69 4.36 6.03 15.93
CA PRO A 69 3.00 5.78 15.48
C PRO A 69 2.57 4.34 15.78
N ARG A 70 1.37 4.18 16.31
CA ARG A 70 0.74 2.90 16.65
C ARG A 70 -0.66 2.83 16.06
N LEU A 71 -1.05 1.64 15.57
CA LEU A 71 -2.45 1.42 15.18
C LEU A 71 -3.32 1.36 16.44
N VAL A 72 -4.43 2.09 16.44
CA VAL A 72 -5.44 2.02 17.50
C VAL A 72 -6.26 0.74 17.38
N ILE A 73 -6.50 0.31 16.14
CA ILE A 73 -7.23 -0.92 15.80
C ILE A 73 -6.37 -1.74 14.84
N ASP A 74 -6.03 -2.97 15.21
CA ASP A 74 -5.25 -3.89 14.39
C ASP A 74 -5.89 -5.29 14.38
N PRO A 75 -6.36 -5.81 13.26
CA PRO A 75 -6.37 -5.19 11.93
C PRO A 75 -7.43 -4.09 11.78
N PRO A 76 -7.15 -3.05 10.98
CA PRO A 76 -8.13 -2.01 10.72
C PRO A 76 -9.30 -2.50 9.85
N ALA A 77 -10.48 -1.91 10.04
CA ALA A 77 -11.68 -2.27 9.29
C ALA A 77 -11.60 -1.83 7.82
N TYR A 78 -12.07 -2.68 6.93
CA TYR A 78 -12.15 -2.40 5.49
C TYR A 78 -13.56 -1.99 5.08
N ARG A 79 -13.64 -1.04 4.14
CA ARG A 79 -14.90 -0.67 3.51
C ARG A 79 -15.50 -1.85 2.76
N ARG A 80 -16.81 -2.00 2.84
CA ARG A 80 -17.55 -2.96 2.02
C ARG A 80 -17.66 -2.42 0.59
N SER A 81 -16.77 -2.84 -0.27
CA SER A 81 -16.76 -2.47 -1.69
C SER A 81 -16.31 -3.65 -2.53
N ASN A 82 -17.01 -3.88 -3.63
CA ASN A 82 -16.67 -4.94 -4.59
C ASN A 82 -15.60 -4.48 -5.59
N VAL A 83 -15.29 -3.19 -5.64
CA VAL A 83 -14.38 -2.60 -6.63
C VAL A 83 -13.08 -2.15 -5.97
N PHE A 84 -13.18 -1.42 -4.87
CA PHE A 84 -12.01 -0.85 -4.20
C PHE A 84 -11.84 -1.44 -2.80
N ARG A 85 -10.68 -2.05 -2.56
CA ARG A 85 -10.31 -2.49 -1.23
C ARG A 85 -9.55 -1.37 -0.52
N GLY A 86 -10.26 -0.58 0.26
CA GLY A 86 -9.71 0.50 1.08
C GLY A 86 -10.11 0.36 2.54
N LEU A 87 -9.34 0.97 3.42
CA LEU A 87 -9.69 1.04 4.82
C LEU A 87 -10.87 2.00 5.02
N GLU A 88 -11.73 1.69 5.99
CA GLU A 88 -12.76 2.62 6.42
C GLU A 88 -12.14 3.82 7.12
N HIS A 89 -11.28 3.52 8.10
CA HIS A 89 -10.43 4.48 8.81
C HIS A 89 -9.10 3.83 9.13
N LEU A 90 -8.03 4.61 9.19
CA LEU A 90 -6.75 4.24 9.73
C LEU A 90 -6.46 5.13 10.93
N LEU A 91 -6.90 4.70 12.11
CA LEU A 91 -6.67 5.42 13.34
C LEU A 91 -5.26 5.11 13.86
N ILE A 92 -4.49 6.17 14.05
CA ILE A 92 -3.13 6.11 14.52
C ILE A 92 -3.02 6.94 15.79
N ASP A 93 -2.51 6.33 16.85
CA ASP A 93 -2.03 6.98 18.04
C ASP A 93 -0.54 7.26 17.93
N CYS A 94 -0.03 8.28 18.61
CA CYS A 94 1.38 8.64 18.60
C CYS A 94 1.76 9.35 19.90
N ASP A 95 3.05 9.34 20.23
CA ASP A 95 3.53 10.02 21.43
C ASP A 95 3.50 11.53 21.25
N ARG A 96 3.86 12.02 20.07
CA ARG A 96 3.88 13.46 19.76
C ARG A 96 3.84 13.70 18.26
N VAL A 97 3.27 14.84 17.89
CA VAL A 97 3.43 15.42 16.54
C VAL A 97 4.34 16.65 16.64
N LYS A 98 5.46 16.62 15.92
CA LYS A 98 6.40 17.73 15.82
C LYS A 98 5.91 18.77 14.81
N ASP A 99 6.22 20.00 15.02
CA ASP A 99 6.00 21.10 14.08
C ASP A 99 6.90 21.01 12.85
#